data_c3a083560c1099ed955604b6d118993d
#
_entry.id   c3a083560c1099ed955604b6d118993d
#
_cell.length_a   1.000
_cell.length_b   1.000
_cell.length_c   1.000
_cell.angle_alpha   90.00
_cell.angle_beta   90.00
_cell.angle_gamma   90.00
#
_symmetry.space_group_name_H-M   'P 1'
#
loop_
_entity.id
_entity.type
_entity.pdbx_description
1 polymer ?
#
loop_
_entity_poly.entity_id
_entity_poly.type
_entity_poly.pdbx_seq_one_letter_code
_entity_poly.pdbx_strand_id
1 'polypeptide(L)'
;MSGQKHIALIAHDRKKDDLADWVEMHKDVLTGHRISCTATTGGRIKEKVPSLTITTTKSGPLGGDQQIGGMIAEGDIDLLVFFTDPLSPHPHDVDVKALTRLATVYDIPMANSPATANLIVASGFLNQ
;
A
#
# COMPACT_ATOMS: atom_id res chain seq x y z
N MET A 1 11.08 -0.11 18.73
CA MET A 1 11.14 -1.54 18.59
C MET A 1 11.59 -1.93 17.20
N SER A 2 12.63 -2.74 17.15
CA SER A 2 13.01 -3.30 15.87
C SER A 2 11.85 -4.15 15.35
N GLY A 3 11.69 -4.21 14.05
CA GLY A 3 10.65 -4.99 13.42
C GLY A 3 9.40 -4.23 13.04
N GLN A 4 9.15 -3.04 13.59
CA GLN A 4 8.03 -2.25 13.12
C GLN A 4 8.36 -1.63 11.77
N LYS A 5 7.51 -1.88 10.79
CA LYS A 5 7.69 -1.34 9.45
C LYS A 5 6.57 -0.37 9.11
N HIS A 6 6.79 0.44 8.10
CA HIS A 6 5.78 1.35 7.60
C HIS A 6 5.35 0.87 6.22
N ILE A 7 4.08 0.52 6.10
CA ILE A 7 3.51 -0.09 4.90
C ILE A 7 2.56 0.91 4.25
N ALA A 8 2.75 1.17 2.96
CA ALA A 8 1.84 2.01 2.19
C ALA A 8 0.91 1.12 1.38
N LEU A 9 -0.39 1.39 1.45
CA LEU A 9 -1.42 0.62 0.75
C LEU A 9 -2.21 1.52 -0.17
N ILE A 10 -2.19 1.21 -1.45
CA ILE A 10 -2.92 1.94 -2.49
C ILE A 10 -3.60 0.93 -3.40
N ALA A 11 -4.75 1.27 -3.95
CA ALA A 11 -5.42 0.43 -4.94
C ALA A 11 -6.21 1.29 -5.91
N HIS A 12 -6.25 0.89 -7.18
CA HIS A 12 -7.18 1.44 -8.14
C HIS A 12 -8.61 1.05 -7.74
N ASP A 13 -9.61 1.80 -8.22
CA ASP A 13 -10.99 1.63 -7.75
C ASP A 13 -11.48 0.19 -7.81
N ARG A 14 -11.22 -0.50 -8.91
CA ARG A 14 -11.66 -1.89 -9.09
C ARG A 14 -10.89 -2.89 -8.23
N LYS A 15 -9.77 -2.46 -7.64
CA LYS A 15 -8.92 -3.33 -6.84
C LYS A 15 -9.01 -3.05 -5.34
N LYS A 16 -9.81 -2.05 -4.94
CA LYS A 16 -9.92 -1.68 -3.53
C LYS A 16 -10.52 -2.80 -2.68
N ASP A 17 -11.50 -3.52 -3.21
CA ASP A 17 -12.09 -4.65 -2.47
C ASP A 17 -11.08 -5.79 -2.33
N ASP A 18 -10.32 -6.06 -3.39
CA ASP A 18 -9.27 -7.09 -3.33
C ASP A 18 -8.22 -6.72 -2.27
N LEU A 19 -7.85 -5.46 -2.20
CA LEU A 19 -6.89 -5.01 -1.20
C LEU A 19 -7.47 -5.12 0.21
N ALA A 20 -8.72 -4.71 0.40
CA ALA A 20 -9.37 -4.81 1.70
C ALA A 20 -9.48 -6.28 2.15
N ASP A 21 -9.78 -7.20 1.24
CA ASP A 21 -9.81 -8.63 1.52
C ASP A 21 -8.43 -9.15 1.92
N TRP A 22 -7.39 -8.71 1.22
CA TRP A 22 -6.02 -9.08 1.53
C TRP A 22 -5.61 -8.58 2.93
N VAL A 23 -5.99 -7.35 3.26
CA VAL A 23 -5.71 -6.77 4.59
C VAL A 23 -6.43 -7.57 5.68
N GLU A 24 -7.70 -7.93 5.44
CA GLU A 24 -8.44 -8.74 6.42
C GLU A 24 -7.77 -10.08 6.64
N MET A 25 -7.33 -10.73 5.56
CA MET A 25 -6.66 -12.03 5.64
C MET A 25 -5.38 -11.96 6.46
N HIS A 26 -4.65 -10.85 6.38
CA HIS A 26 -3.35 -10.69 7.02
C HIS A 26 -3.36 -9.70 8.17
N LYS A 27 -4.52 -9.40 8.73
CA LYS A 27 -4.64 -8.36 9.76
C LYS A 27 -3.75 -8.61 10.98
N ASP A 28 -3.56 -9.87 11.36
CA ASP A 28 -2.74 -10.19 12.54
C ASP A 28 -1.27 -9.79 12.33
N VAL A 29 -0.75 -10.02 11.12
CA VAL A 29 0.61 -9.62 10.77
C VAL A 29 0.71 -8.10 10.67
N LEU A 30 -0.31 -7.47 10.11
CA LEU A 30 -0.30 -6.02 9.84
C LEU A 30 -0.47 -5.19 11.10
N THR A 31 -1.12 -5.72 12.14
CA THR A 31 -1.48 -4.96 13.34
C THR A 31 -0.26 -4.34 14.04
N GLY A 32 0.89 -4.95 13.99
CA GLY A 32 2.09 -4.44 14.65
C GLY A 32 2.84 -3.37 13.87
N HIS A 33 2.36 -2.96 12.71
CA HIS A 33 3.08 -2.05 11.82
C HIS A 33 2.32 -0.74 11.61
N ARG A 34 3.05 0.30 11.18
CA ARG A 34 2.44 1.55 10.74
C ARG A 34 1.88 1.34 9.34
N ILE A 35 0.68 1.84 9.10
CA ILE A 35 0.01 1.67 7.82
C ILE A 35 -0.50 3.03 7.35
N SER A 36 -0.12 3.41 6.14
CA SER A 36 -0.60 4.63 5.48
C SER A 36 -1.30 4.24 4.19
N CYS A 37 -2.47 4.83 3.95
CA CYS A 37 -3.29 4.55 2.77
C CYS A 37 -3.70 5.87 2.13
N THR A 38 -3.95 5.85 0.82
CA THR A 38 -4.69 6.96 0.21
C THR A 38 -6.13 6.91 0.71
N ALA A 39 -6.81 8.07 0.70
CA ALA A 39 -8.07 8.25 1.44
C ALA A 39 -9.16 7.23 1.10
N THR A 40 -9.47 7.04 -0.18
CA THR A 40 -10.57 6.15 -0.56
C THR A 40 -10.21 4.68 -0.34
N THR A 41 -8.94 4.32 -0.54
CA THR A 41 -8.44 2.98 -0.21
C THR A 41 -8.57 2.73 1.29
N GLY A 42 -8.11 3.68 2.09
CA GLY A 42 -8.19 3.58 3.55
C GLY A 42 -9.63 3.48 4.05
N GLY A 43 -10.54 4.23 3.45
CA GLY A 43 -11.96 4.15 3.81
C GLY A 43 -12.52 2.74 3.60
N ARG A 44 -12.18 2.12 2.47
CA ARG A 44 -12.65 0.77 2.17
C ARG A 44 -12.04 -0.25 3.14
N ILE A 45 -10.77 -0.10 3.47
CA ILE A 45 -10.11 -0.98 4.43
C ILE A 45 -10.75 -0.86 5.82
N LYS A 46 -11.05 0.36 6.26
CA LYS A 46 -11.68 0.57 7.56
C LYS A 46 -13.06 -0.04 7.66
N GLU A 47 -13.81 -0.06 6.56
CA GLU A 47 -15.12 -0.72 6.54
C GLU A 47 -14.97 -2.22 6.78
N LYS A 48 -13.94 -2.83 6.21
CA LYS A 48 -13.73 -4.27 6.29
C LYS A 48 -13.01 -4.69 7.56
N VAL A 49 -12.05 -3.89 8.01
CA VAL A 49 -11.20 -4.20 9.17
C VAL A 49 -11.15 -2.99 10.10
N PRO A 50 -12.26 -2.70 10.80
CA PRO A 50 -12.32 -1.49 11.64
C PRO A 50 -11.35 -1.47 12.82
N SER A 51 -10.84 -2.64 13.21
CA SER A 51 -9.88 -2.72 14.32
C SER A 51 -8.47 -2.28 13.94
N LEU A 52 -8.17 -2.17 12.65
CA LEU A 52 -6.82 -1.83 12.20
C LEU A 52 -6.65 -0.32 12.22
N THR A 53 -5.54 0.14 12.84
CA THR A 53 -5.20 1.56 12.88
C THR A 53 -4.45 1.93 11.62
N ILE A 54 -5.01 2.85 10.84
CA ILE A 54 -4.37 3.33 9.63
C ILE A 54 -4.38 4.86 9.59
N THR A 55 -3.39 5.42 8.89
CA THR A 55 -3.31 6.85 8.61
C THR A 55 -3.64 7.04 7.13
N THR A 56 -4.45 8.04 6.80
CA THR A 56 -4.82 8.30 5.41
C THR A 56 -4.17 9.58 4.89
N THR A 57 -3.77 9.56 3.63
CA THR A 57 -3.38 10.74 2.87
C THR A 57 -4.60 11.25 2.09
N LYS A 58 -4.40 12.21 1.23
CA LYS A 58 -5.43 12.59 0.27
C LYS A 58 -5.68 11.44 -0.71
N SER A 59 -6.82 11.47 -1.40
CA SER A 59 -7.08 10.49 -2.46
C SER A 59 -6.08 10.68 -3.60
N GLY A 60 -5.91 9.66 -4.44
CA GLY A 60 -4.96 9.71 -5.55
C GLY A 60 -5.10 10.96 -6.41
N PRO A 61 -6.30 11.24 -6.97
CA PRO A 61 -6.49 12.42 -7.82
C PRO A 61 -6.20 13.75 -7.14
N LEU A 62 -6.24 13.80 -5.83
CA LEU A 62 -6.00 15.03 -5.06
C LEU A 62 -4.58 15.09 -4.48
N GLY A 63 -3.68 14.24 -4.97
CA GLY A 63 -2.28 14.28 -4.57
C GLY A 63 -1.83 13.20 -3.60
N GLY A 64 -2.70 12.22 -3.31
CA GLY A 64 -2.35 11.14 -2.39
C GLY A 64 -1.14 10.33 -2.84
N ASP A 65 -1.05 10.03 -4.15
CA ASP A 65 0.07 9.28 -4.69
C ASP A 65 1.38 10.05 -4.52
N GLN A 66 1.36 11.36 -4.72
CA GLN A 66 2.53 12.20 -4.51
C GLN A 66 2.94 12.24 -3.04
N GLN A 67 1.97 12.23 -2.13
CA GLN A 67 2.27 12.18 -0.70
C GLN A 67 2.97 10.88 -0.32
N ILE A 68 2.48 9.74 -0.84
CA ILE A 68 3.13 8.44 -0.62
C ILE A 68 4.54 8.45 -1.24
N GLY A 69 4.67 8.99 -2.45
CA GLY A 69 5.97 9.11 -3.11
C GLY A 69 6.97 9.90 -2.28
N GLY A 70 6.51 10.99 -1.67
CA GLY A 70 7.35 11.79 -0.79
C GLY A 70 7.84 10.99 0.42
N MET A 71 6.96 10.18 1.01
CA MET A 71 7.35 9.32 2.14
C MET A 71 8.40 8.28 1.71
N ILE A 72 8.27 7.72 0.51
CA ILE A 72 9.28 6.79 -0.02
C ILE A 72 10.62 7.50 -0.17
N ALA A 73 10.61 8.69 -0.75
CA ALA A 73 11.83 9.46 -0.97
C ALA A 73 12.52 9.86 0.34
N GLU A 74 11.78 9.99 1.42
CA GLU A 74 12.34 10.29 2.73
C GLU A 74 12.82 9.05 3.48
N GLY A 75 12.64 7.86 2.90
CA GLY A 75 13.05 6.63 3.55
C GLY A 75 12.08 6.14 4.62
N ASP A 76 10.85 6.62 4.60
CA ASP A 76 9.86 6.33 5.65
C ASP A 76 8.97 5.14 5.32
N ILE A 77 9.02 4.60 4.11
CA ILE A 77 8.21 3.45 3.70
C ILE A 77 9.09 2.23 3.50
N ASP A 78 8.72 1.12 4.09
CA ASP A 78 9.44 -0.16 3.98
C ASP A 78 8.82 -1.11 2.97
N LEU A 79 7.52 -0.96 2.68
CA LEU A 79 6.80 -1.83 1.74
C LEU A 79 5.70 -1.02 1.07
N LEU A 80 5.64 -1.09 -0.24
CA LEU A 80 4.57 -0.48 -1.03
C LEU A 80 3.69 -1.58 -1.62
N VAL A 81 2.42 -1.58 -1.25
CA VAL A 81 1.42 -2.47 -1.85
C VAL A 81 0.48 -1.60 -2.68
N PHE A 82 0.57 -1.74 -3.99
CA PHE A 82 -0.25 -0.96 -4.92
C PHE A 82 -0.94 -1.92 -5.88
N PHE A 83 -2.18 -2.30 -5.55
CA PHE A 83 -2.95 -3.20 -6.42
C PHE A 83 -3.44 -2.40 -7.62
N THR A 84 -2.81 -2.64 -8.75
CA THR A 84 -3.10 -1.91 -9.99
C THR A 84 -4.12 -2.66 -10.84
N ASP A 85 -4.86 -1.91 -11.64
CA ASP A 85 -5.80 -2.47 -12.61
C ASP A 85 -5.27 -2.19 -14.03
N PRO A 86 -4.57 -3.14 -14.64
CA PRO A 86 -3.95 -2.91 -15.94
C PRO A 86 -4.94 -2.94 -17.10
N LEU A 87 -6.19 -3.36 -16.83
CA LEU A 87 -7.20 -3.51 -17.87
C LEU A 87 -8.13 -2.32 -17.99
N SER A 88 -8.00 -1.34 -17.11
CA SER A 88 -8.80 -0.13 -17.17
C SER A 88 -7.93 1.07 -17.55
N PRO A 89 -8.45 2.01 -18.36
CA PRO A 89 -7.70 3.22 -18.63
C PRO A 89 -7.63 4.08 -17.36
N HIS A 90 -6.44 4.61 -17.07
CA HIS A 90 -6.24 5.44 -15.89
C HIS A 90 -5.63 6.77 -16.29
N PRO A 91 -6.29 7.90 -15.97
CA PRO A 91 -5.70 9.20 -16.22
C PRO A 91 -4.47 9.48 -15.36
N HIS A 92 -4.22 8.68 -14.34
CA HIS A 92 -3.09 8.85 -13.41
C HIS A 92 -1.98 7.83 -13.63
N ASP A 93 -1.84 7.31 -14.84
CA ASP A 93 -0.84 6.30 -15.16
C ASP A 93 0.59 6.78 -14.86
N VAL A 94 0.86 8.06 -15.07
CA VAL A 94 2.17 8.64 -14.75
C VAL A 94 2.48 8.58 -13.26
N ASP A 95 1.47 8.67 -12.40
CA ASP A 95 1.66 8.58 -10.95
C ASP A 95 2.04 7.16 -10.54
N VAL A 96 1.43 6.16 -11.17
CA VAL A 96 1.78 4.75 -10.94
C VAL A 96 3.24 4.51 -11.32
N LYS A 97 3.64 5.01 -12.48
CA LYS A 97 5.03 4.88 -12.95
C LYS A 97 6.00 5.58 -12.02
N ALA A 98 5.63 6.76 -11.51
CA ALA A 98 6.47 7.50 -10.58
C ALA A 98 6.69 6.72 -9.28
N LEU A 99 5.64 6.11 -8.74
CA LEU A 99 5.76 5.30 -7.52
C LEU A 99 6.61 4.05 -7.76
N THR A 100 6.45 3.40 -8.90
CA THR A 100 7.27 2.24 -9.26
C THR A 100 8.74 2.62 -9.34
N ARG A 101 9.03 3.77 -9.96
CA ARG A 101 10.40 4.27 -10.07
C ARG A 101 10.99 4.54 -8.68
N LEU A 102 10.22 5.20 -7.82
CA LEU A 102 10.70 5.52 -6.46
C LEU A 102 10.96 4.26 -5.65
N ALA A 103 10.07 3.29 -5.72
CA ALA A 103 10.28 2.02 -5.01
C ALA A 103 11.56 1.33 -5.49
N THR A 104 11.85 1.41 -6.78
CA THR A 104 13.07 0.83 -7.36
C THR A 104 14.31 1.61 -6.94
N VAL A 105 14.26 2.94 -7.00
CA VAL A 105 15.38 3.80 -6.62
C VAL A 105 15.78 3.60 -5.17
N TYR A 106 14.79 3.50 -4.29
CA TYR A 106 15.02 3.35 -2.85
C TYR A 106 15.05 1.90 -2.40
N ASP A 107 14.96 0.96 -3.35
CA ASP A 107 15.12 -0.48 -3.12
C ASP A 107 14.18 -1.02 -2.05
N ILE A 108 12.90 -0.66 -2.13
CA ILE A 108 11.88 -1.23 -1.26
C ILE A 108 11.00 -2.21 -2.04
N PRO A 109 10.50 -3.26 -1.39
CA PRO A 109 9.58 -4.20 -2.05
C PRO A 109 8.30 -3.49 -2.49
N MET A 110 7.79 -3.89 -3.65
CA MET A 110 6.53 -3.39 -4.18
C MET A 110 5.69 -4.56 -4.68
N ALA A 111 4.44 -4.63 -4.25
CA ALA A 111 3.49 -5.64 -4.71
C ALA A 111 2.39 -4.98 -5.51
N ASN A 112 2.21 -5.40 -6.76
CA ASN A 112 1.16 -4.88 -7.65
C ASN A 112 -0.09 -5.76 -7.67
N SER A 113 -0.02 -6.93 -7.05
CA SER A 113 -1.12 -7.88 -7.05
C SER A 113 -1.11 -8.73 -5.77
N PRO A 114 -2.23 -9.39 -5.45
CA PRO A 114 -2.28 -10.28 -4.29
C PRO A 114 -1.21 -11.36 -4.28
N ALA A 115 -0.87 -11.92 -5.44
CA ALA A 115 0.13 -12.99 -5.50
C ALA A 115 1.47 -12.53 -4.96
N THR A 116 1.96 -11.37 -5.42
CA THR A 116 3.24 -10.83 -4.93
C THR A 116 3.14 -10.44 -3.46
N ALA A 117 2.02 -9.81 -3.07
CA ALA A 117 1.82 -9.41 -1.67
C ALA A 117 1.82 -10.62 -0.74
N ASN A 118 1.22 -11.73 -1.15
CA ASN A 118 1.21 -12.97 -0.37
C ASN A 118 2.62 -13.54 -0.21
N LEU A 119 3.43 -13.49 -1.27
CA LEU A 119 4.83 -13.95 -1.18
C LEU A 119 5.64 -13.11 -0.21
N ILE A 120 5.40 -11.80 -0.18
CA ILE A 120 6.11 -10.92 0.76
C ILE A 120 5.74 -11.28 2.20
N VAL A 121 4.45 -11.52 2.47
CA VAL A 121 4.03 -11.96 3.81
C VAL A 121 4.66 -13.31 4.15
N ALA A 122 4.62 -14.26 3.23
CA ALA A 122 5.16 -15.60 3.44
C ALA A 122 6.67 -15.60 3.65
N SER A 123 7.37 -14.60 3.11
CA SER A 123 8.82 -14.51 3.25
C SER A 123 9.30 -14.20 4.67
N GLY A 124 8.41 -13.75 5.54
CA GLY A 124 8.78 -13.29 6.87
C GLY A 124 9.29 -11.86 6.92
N PHE A 125 9.23 -11.13 5.80
CA PHE A 125 9.71 -9.74 5.75
C PHE A 125 9.08 -8.88 6.84
N LEU A 126 7.77 -9.04 7.08
CA LEU A 126 7.05 -8.26 8.06
C LEU A 126 7.31 -8.70 9.50
N ASN A 127 8.01 -9.79 9.70
CA ASN A 127 8.31 -10.33 11.02
C ASN A 127 9.78 -10.14 11.44
N GLN A 128 10.50 -9.38 10.63
CA GLN A 128 11.93 -9.12 10.89
C GLN A 128 12.13 -8.00 11.89
#